data_0811afe924cd923262848efade9bc836
#
_entry.id   0811afe924cd923262848efade9bc836
#
_cell.length_a   1.000
_cell.length_b   1.000
_cell.length_c   1.000
_cell.angle_alpha   90.00
_cell.angle_beta   90.00
_cell.angle_gamma   90.00
#
_symmetry.space_group_name_H-M   'P 1'
#
loop_
_entity.id
_entity.type
_entity.pdbx_description
1 polymer ?
#
loop_
_entity_poly.entity_id
_entity_poly.type
_entity_poly.pdbx_seq_one_letter_code
_entity_poly.pdbx_strand_id
1 'polypeptide(L)'
;MIEFRRPLLSAVCVLLGSPFVLAAEPQVHWPSGWQVEEVVPDGEPPATPQAVSRQRAIKNDENGATLMVMELTGTPIEAGHKVNLAGVLLEMRKSIQKDFARGGYQSVCSKMHPTTLSRLDALETTCVITENGRHVLSQTLVGALDVDKAYVFSYAGQAQAYEASKEEVSSVRNSLKL
;
A
#
# COMPACT_ATOMS: atom_id res chain seq x y z
N MET A 1 -6.62 78.42 20.40
CA MET A 1 -6.28 77.53 19.28
C MET A 1 -5.54 76.32 19.87
N ILE A 2 -6.23 75.23 20.07
CA ILE A 2 -5.66 74.01 20.67
C ILE A 2 -5.80 72.91 19.59
N GLU A 3 -4.65 72.50 19.01
CA GLU A 3 -4.60 71.37 18.00
C GLU A 3 -4.61 70.02 18.69
N PHE A 4 -5.63 69.27 18.41
CA PHE A 4 -5.76 67.86 18.83
C PHE A 4 -5.04 66.93 17.83
N ARG A 5 -3.85 66.45 18.21
CA ARG A 5 -3.17 65.37 17.47
C ARG A 5 -3.82 64.01 17.80
N ARG A 6 -4.38 63.36 16.77
CA ARG A 6 -4.89 61.97 16.84
C ARG A 6 -3.72 60.98 16.68
N PRO A 7 -3.58 59.97 17.53
CA PRO A 7 -2.64 58.87 17.26
C PRO A 7 -3.27 57.87 16.30
N LEU A 8 -2.52 57.55 15.23
CA LEU A 8 -2.80 56.42 14.32
C LEU A 8 -2.47 55.10 15.05
N LEU A 9 -3.50 54.33 15.36
CA LEU A 9 -3.32 52.93 15.78
C LEU A 9 -3.09 52.07 14.53
N SER A 10 -1.84 51.63 14.32
CA SER A 10 -1.49 50.59 13.35
C SER A 10 -1.92 49.25 13.88
N ALA A 11 -2.96 48.66 13.30
CA ALA A 11 -3.34 47.27 13.57
C ALA A 11 -2.38 46.35 12.83
N VAL A 12 -1.53 45.65 13.55
CA VAL A 12 -0.68 44.56 13.04
C VAL A 12 -1.54 43.29 12.96
N CYS A 13 -2.00 42.93 11.76
CA CYS A 13 -2.60 41.64 11.50
C CYS A 13 -1.49 40.56 11.48
N VAL A 14 -1.35 39.83 12.58
CA VAL A 14 -0.54 38.61 12.64
C VAL A 14 -1.31 37.48 11.91
N LEU A 15 -0.94 37.23 10.67
CA LEU A 15 -1.40 36.04 9.92
C LEU A 15 -0.76 34.79 10.53
N LEU A 16 -1.51 34.12 11.40
CA LEU A 16 -1.17 32.78 11.88
C LEU A 16 -1.34 31.81 10.69
N GLY A 17 -0.28 31.61 9.91
CA GLY A 17 -0.21 30.55 8.92
C GLY A 17 -0.23 29.19 9.62
N SER A 18 -1.34 28.49 9.56
CA SER A 18 -1.39 27.08 9.98
C SER A 18 -0.44 26.27 9.09
N PRO A 19 0.51 25.51 9.64
CA PRO A 19 1.33 24.62 8.83
C PRO A 19 0.42 23.54 8.29
N PHE A 20 0.25 23.48 6.96
CA PHE A 20 -0.30 22.30 6.29
C PHE A 20 0.70 21.16 6.52
N VAL A 21 0.38 20.25 7.42
CA VAL A 21 1.11 18.99 7.54
C VAL A 21 0.71 18.15 6.31
N LEU A 22 1.55 18.20 5.29
CA LEU A 22 1.48 17.24 4.18
C LEU A 22 1.77 15.86 4.80
N ALA A 23 0.79 14.96 4.77
CA ALA A 23 1.00 13.58 5.16
C ALA A 23 2.15 13.02 4.30
N ALA A 24 3.21 12.55 4.94
CA ALA A 24 4.36 12.01 4.24
C ALA A 24 3.92 10.78 3.42
N GLU A 25 4.41 10.71 2.18
CA GLU A 25 4.19 9.52 1.37
C GLU A 25 4.97 8.33 1.94
N PRO A 26 4.44 7.10 1.83
CA PRO A 26 5.14 5.91 2.27
C PRO A 26 6.49 5.78 1.56
N GLN A 27 7.55 5.52 2.33
CA GLN A 27 8.87 5.27 1.77
C GLN A 27 9.13 3.76 1.71
N VAL A 28 9.46 3.27 0.52
CA VAL A 28 9.80 1.87 0.25
C VAL A 28 11.23 1.78 -0.28
N HIS A 29 12.05 0.93 0.33
CA HIS A 29 13.37 0.59 -0.21
C HIS A 29 13.26 -0.73 -0.98
N TRP A 30 13.08 -0.61 -2.29
CA TRP A 30 12.99 -1.77 -3.16
C TRP A 30 14.36 -2.44 -3.33
N PRO A 31 14.43 -3.79 -3.48
CA PRO A 31 15.69 -4.50 -3.66
C PRO A 31 16.35 -4.10 -4.99
N SER A 32 17.68 -4.18 -5.03
CA SER A 32 18.42 -3.98 -6.27
C SER A 32 18.05 -5.04 -7.32
N GLY A 33 17.99 -4.62 -8.59
CA GLY A 33 17.64 -5.50 -9.71
C GLY A 33 16.13 -5.71 -9.92
N TRP A 34 15.28 -5.07 -9.10
CA TRP A 34 13.85 -5.00 -9.35
C TRP A 34 13.52 -3.74 -10.13
N GLN A 35 12.61 -3.86 -11.09
CA GLN A 35 12.08 -2.71 -11.85
C GLN A 35 11.01 -2.03 -11.01
N VAL A 36 11.24 -0.79 -10.63
CA VAL A 36 10.29 0.01 -9.83
C VAL A 36 9.38 0.79 -10.76
N GLU A 37 8.08 0.74 -10.50
CA GLU A 37 7.05 1.45 -11.22
C GLU A 37 6.20 2.27 -10.25
N GLU A 38 6.01 3.55 -10.54
CA GLU A 38 4.94 4.34 -9.93
C GLU A 38 3.66 4.05 -10.72
N VAL A 39 2.70 3.42 -10.07
CA VAL A 39 1.41 3.13 -10.71
C VAL A 39 0.52 4.35 -10.53
N VAL A 40 0.46 5.18 -11.56
CA VAL A 40 -0.55 6.25 -11.63
C VAL A 40 -1.91 5.58 -11.84
N PRO A 41 -2.92 5.83 -10.98
CA PRO A 41 -4.27 5.32 -11.21
C PRO A 41 -4.77 5.77 -12.58
N ASP A 42 -5.37 4.84 -13.35
CA ASP A 42 -6.01 5.19 -14.62
C ASP A 42 -7.16 6.16 -14.36
N GLY A 43 -7.03 7.39 -14.83
CA GLY A 43 -8.01 8.46 -14.66
C GLY A 43 -7.38 9.84 -14.51
N GLU A 44 -8.19 10.89 -14.59
CA GLU A 44 -7.78 12.25 -14.29
C GLU A 44 -7.09 12.33 -12.92
N PRO A 45 -6.00 13.13 -12.78
CA PRO A 45 -5.37 13.30 -11.48
C PRO A 45 -6.45 13.72 -10.47
N PRO A 46 -6.53 13.06 -9.31
CA PRO A 46 -7.58 13.33 -8.34
C PRO A 46 -7.52 14.80 -7.93
N ALA A 47 -8.65 15.48 -8.02
CA ALA A 47 -8.81 16.89 -7.67
C ALA A 47 -8.59 17.18 -6.18
N THR A 48 -8.25 16.16 -5.37
CA THR A 48 -8.02 16.27 -3.93
C THR A 48 -6.70 15.62 -3.52
N PRO A 49 -6.00 16.18 -2.48
CA PRO A 49 -4.74 15.64 -1.96
C PRO A 49 -4.83 14.24 -1.33
N GLN A 50 -5.98 13.61 -1.35
CA GLN A 50 -6.26 12.28 -0.76
C GLN A 50 -6.24 11.18 -1.81
N ALA A 51 -5.24 11.19 -2.70
CA ALA A 51 -5.08 10.15 -3.69
C ALA A 51 -4.68 8.81 -3.07
N VAL A 52 -5.15 7.72 -3.68
CA VAL A 52 -4.61 6.38 -3.44
C VAL A 52 -3.17 6.36 -3.95
N SER A 53 -2.21 6.10 -3.07
CA SER A 53 -0.82 5.91 -3.46
C SER A 53 -0.59 4.44 -3.80
N ARG A 54 0.13 4.18 -4.91
CA ARG A 54 0.48 2.83 -5.33
C ARG A 54 1.90 2.79 -5.87
N GLN A 55 2.75 1.99 -5.26
CA GLN A 55 4.13 1.75 -5.67
C GLN A 55 4.32 0.26 -5.91
N ARG A 56 5.01 -0.09 -7.00
CA ARG A 56 5.21 -1.46 -7.43
C ARG A 56 6.66 -1.72 -7.79
N ALA A 57 7.14 -2.92 -7.50
CA ALA A 57 8.41 -3.43 -8.00
C ALA A 57 8.20 -4.81 -8.64
N ILE A 58 8.86 -5.04 -9.78
CA ILE A 58 8.74 -6.25 -10.58
C ILE A 58 10.13 -6.88 -10.72
N LYS A 59 10.22 -8.19 -10.49
CA LYS A 59 11.38 -9.01 -10.77
C LYS A 59 11.10 -9.84 -12.01
N ASN A 60 11.90 -9.67 -13.03
CA ASN A 60 11.79 -10.44 -14.28
C ASN A 60 12.94 -11.44 -14.40
N ASP A 61 12.77 -12.45 -15.22
CA ASP A 61 13.86 -13.34 -15.65
C ASP A 61 14.70 -12.69 -16.77
N GLU A 62 15.71 -13.40 -17.25
CA GLU A 62 16.61 -12.95 -18.32
C GLU A 62 15.89 -12.70 -19.66
N ASN A 63 14.71 -13.29 -19.86
CA ASN A 63 13.88 -13.14 -21.05
C ASN A 63 12.80 -12.05 -20.89
N GLY A 64 12.75 -11.39 -19.74
CA GLY A 64 11.76 -10.36 -19.41
C GLY A 64 10.42 -10.91 -18.90
N ALA A 65 10.31 -12.23 -18.65
CA ALA A 65 9.09 -12.78 -18.06
C ALA A 65 9.02 -12.50 -16.55
N THR A 66 7.84 -12.07 -16.07
CA THR A 66 7.65 -11.72 -14.67
C THR A 66 7.75 -12.94 -13.76
N LEU A 67 8.66 -12.88 -12.81
CA LEU A 67 8.87 -13.87 -11.76
C LEU A 67 8.14 -13.51 -10.48
N MET A 68 8.24 -12.25 -10.06
CA MET A 68 7.66 -11.72 -8.82
C MET A 68 7.18 -10.29 -8.99
N VAL A 69 6.15 -9.93 -8.25
CA VAL A 69 5.66 -8.55 -8.11
C VAL A 69 5.48 -8.26 -6.62
N MET A 70 5.94 -7.11 -6.17
CA MET A 70 5.60 -6.52 -4.87
C MET A 70 4.86 -5.21 -5.11
N GLU A 71 3.84 -4.94 -4.31
CA GLU A 71 3.07 -3.70 -4.41
C GLU A 71 2.67 -3.20 -3.03
N LEU A 72 2.86 -1.90 -2.78
CA LEU A 72 2.33 -1.19 -1.64
C LEU A 72 1.24 -0.23 -2.11
N THR A 73 0.04 -0.37 -1.56
CA THR A 73 -1.08 0.54 -1.77
C THR A 73 -1.43 1.22 -0.47
N GLY A 74 -1.54 2.56 -0.48
CA GLY A 74 -2.06 3.37 0.61
C GLY A 74 -3.37 4.03 0.20
N THR A 75 -4.44 3.80 0.97
CA THR A 75 -5.77 4.35 0.72
C THR A 75 -6.18 5.24 1.88
N PRO A 76 -6.54 6.51 1.64
CA PRO A 76 -7.06 7.38 2.69
C PRO A 76 -8.32 6.82 3.33
N ILE A 77 -8.47 7.03 4.63
CA ILE A 77 -9.68 6.71 5.39
C ILE A 77 -10.38 8.03 5.73
N GLU A 78 -11.66 8.15 5.38
CA GLU A 78 -12.46 9.31 5.76
C GLU A 78 -12.56 9.45 7.29
N ALA A 79 -12.52 10.67 7.79
CA ALA A 79 -12.59 10.96 9.22
C ALA A 79 -13.85 10.34 9.85
N GLY A 80 -13.67 9.59 10.92
CA GLY A 80 -14.76 8.90 11.62
C GLY A 80 -15.20 7.56 10.98
N HIS A 81 -14.65 7.18 9.82
CA HIS A 81 -14.93 5.88 9.22
C HIS A 81 -14.15 4.77 9.92
N LYS A 82 -14.86 3.68 10.30
CA LYS A 82 -14.23 2.49 10.90
C LYS A 82 -14.03 1.42 9.83
N VAL A 83 -12.77 1.11 9.54
CA VAL A 83 -12.43 0.08 8.57
C VAL A 83 -12.35 -1.28 9.28
N ASN A 84 -13.09 -2.26 8.75
CA ASN A 84 -12.94 -3.67 9.13
C ASN A 84 -11.84 -4.32 8.28
N LEU A 85 -10.60 -4.26 8.75
CA LEU A 85 -9.45 -4.80 8.02
C LEU A 85 -9.60 -6.28 7.64
N ALA A 86 -10.11 -7.11 8.55
CA ALA A 86 -10.34 -8.53 8.27
C ALA A 86 -11.39 -8.72 7.16
N GLY A 87 -12.44 -7.90 7.15
CA GLY A 87 -13.46 -7.89 6.09
C GLY A 87 -12.86 -7.51 4.74
N VAL A 88 -12.03 -6.45 4.70
CA VAL A 88 -11.35 -6.01 3.47
C VAL A 88 -10.45 -7.13 2.91
N LEU A 89 -9.58 -7.71 3.73
CA LEU A 89 -8.70 -8.81 3.29
C LEU A 89 -9.50 -10.05 2.86
N LEU A 90 -10.65 -10.31 3.49
CA LEU A 90 -11.52 -11.42 3.07
C LEU A 90 -12.09 -11.20 1.66
N GLU A 91 -12.53 -9.99 1.35
CA GLU A 91 -13.03 -9.67 0.00
C GLU A 91 -11.89 -9.71 -1.04
N MET A 92 -10.70 -9.22 -0.70
CA MET A 92 -9.52 -9.34 -1.58
C MET A 92 -9.18 -10.82 -1.87
N ARG A 93 -9.20 -11.69 -0.84
CA ARG A 93 -9.02 -13.13 -1.02
C ARG A 93 -10.04 -13.73 -1.98
N LYS A 94 -11.32 -13.40 -1.79
CA LYS A 94 -12.41 -13.89 -2.65
C LYS A 94 -12.20 -13.44 -4.10
N SER A 95 -11.75 -12.19 -4.31
CA SER A 95 -11.42 -11.69 -5.65
C SER A 95 -10.30 -12.52 -6.27
N ILE A 96 -9.19 -12.72 -5.56
CA ILE A 96 -8.07 -13.55 -6.02
C ILE A 96 -8.55 -14.94 -6.41
N GLN A 97 -9.29 -15.61 -5.53
CA GLN A 97 -9.82 -16.97 -5.80
C GLN A 97 -10.72 -17.01 -7.03
N LYS A 98 -11.59 -16.00 -7.20
CA LYS A 98 -12.50 -15.91 -8.35
C LYS A 98 -11.74 -15.66 -9.66
N ASP A 99 -10.73 -14.79 -9.63
CA ASP A 99 -9.96 -14.43 -10.82
C ASP A 99 -9.12 -15.61 -11.30
N PHE A 100 -8.45 -16.33 -10.40
CA PHE A 100 -7.73 -17.54 -10.73
C PHE A 100 -8.67 -18.67 -11.22
N ALA A 101 -9.84 -18.84 -10.59
CA ALA A 101 -10.80 -19.85 -11.02
C ALA A 101 -11.30 -19.63 -12.45
N ARG A 102 -11.46 -18.38 -12.89
CA ARG A 102 -11.80 -18.03 -14.28
C ARG A 102 -10.71 -18.47 -15.29
N GLY A 103 -9.44 -18.47 -14.85
CA GLY A 103 -8.31 -18.94 -15.62
C GLY A 103 -8.10 -20.46 -15.56
N GLY A 104 -8.97 -21.22 -14.89
CA GLY A 104 -8.83 -22.67 -14.74
C GLY A 104 -7.90 -23.12 -13.61
N TYR A 105 -7.45 -22.18 -12.76
CA TYR A 105 -6.60 -22.47 -11.60
C TYR A 105 -7.44 -22.72 -10.34
N GLN A 106 -6.85 -23.42 -9.38
CA GLN A 106 -7.40 -23.54 -8.02
C GLN A 106 -6.59 -22.64 -7.08
N SER A 107 -7.27 -21.92 -6.20
CA SER A 107 -6.62 -21.06 -5.20
C SER A 107 -7.11 -21.40 -3.81
N VAL A 108 -6.18 -21.74 -2.92
CA VAL A 108 -6.44 -22.04 -1.51
C VAL A 108 -5.66 -21.03 -0.66
N CYS A 109 -6.39 -20.30 0.18
CA CYS A 109 -5.77 -19.27 1.04
C CYS A 109 -5.75 -19.72 2.50
N SER A 110 -4.67 -19.39 3.20
CA SER A 110 -4.53 -19.60 4.65
C SER A 110 -5.59 -18.83 5.44
N LYS A 111 -5.83 -19.21 6.69
CA LYS A 111 -6.53 -18.33 7.63
C LYS A 111 -5.71 -17.05 7.83
N MET A 112 -6.41 -15.93 7.97
CA MET A 112 -5.77 -14.68 8.37
C MET A 112 -5.14 -14.83 9.75
N HIS A 113 -3.94 -14.30 9.92
CA HIS A 113 -3.23 -14.31 11.19
C HIS A 113 -2.61 -12.94 11.48
N PRO A 114 -2.45 -12.59 12.76
CA PRO A 114 -1.80 -11.36 13.19
C PRO A 114 -0.34 -11.33 12.74
N THR A 115 0.13 -10.14 12.35
CA THR A 115 1.51 -9.85 11.95
C THR A 115 1.77 -8.36 12.13
N THR A 116 2.88 -7.84 11.60
CA THR A 116 3.18 -6.41 11.55
C THR A 116 3.52 -5.98 10.12
N LEU A 117 3.21 -4.73 9.79
CA LEU A 117 3.66 -4.06 8.58
C LEU A 117 4.34 -2.75 9.00
N SER A 118 5.67 -2.63 8.80
CA SER A 118 6.42 -1.60 9.50
C SER A 118 6.20 -1.71 11.02
N ARG A 119 5.71 -0.63 11.66
CA ARG A 119 5.37 -0.57 13.09
C ARG A 119 3.88 -0.81 13.38
N LEU A 120 3.06 -0.99 12.34
CA LEU A 120 1.60 -1.12 12.49
C LEU A 120 1.20 -2.57 12.74
N ASP A 121 0.21 -2.78 13.59
CA ASP A 121 -0.46 -4.07 13.70
C ASP A 121 -1.15 -4.40 12.37
N ALA A 122 -0.97 -5.63 11.91
CA ALA A 122 -1.40 -6.06 10.60
C ALA A 122 -2.05 -7.45 10.64
N LEU A 123 -2.77 -7.77 9.58
CA LEU A 123 -3.28 -9.11 9.28
C LEU A 123 -2.67 -9.60 7.97
N GLU A 124 -2.36 -10.89 7.92
CA GLU A 124 -1.75 -11.53 6.75
C GLU A 124 -2.51 -12.77 6.33
N THR A 125 -2.58 -13.00 5.02
CA THR A 125 -3.07 -14.25 4.43
C THR A 125 -2.29 -14.54 3.16
N THR A 126 -1.98 -15.82 2.93
CA THR A 126 -1.30 -16.30 1.73
C THR A 126 -2.19 -17.24 0.96
N CYS A 127 -2.30 -17.04 -0.34
CA CYS A 127 -3.00 -17.91 -1.28
C CYS A 127 -1.98 -18.70 -2.09
N VAL A 128 -2.17 -20.03 -2.12
CA VAL A 128 -1.43 -20.95 -2.98
C VAL A 128 -2.31 -21.26 -4.19
N ILE A 129 -1.77 -21.05 -5.37
CA ILE A 129 -2.45 -21.25 -6.65
C ILE A 129 -1.87 -22.48 -7.34
N THR A 130 -2.75 -23.38 -7.74
CA THR A 130 -2.37 -24.63 -8.41
C THR A 130 -3.05 -24.76 -9.77
N GLU A 131 -2.32 -25.37 -10.70
CA GLU A 131 -2.79 -25.80 -12.00
C GLU A 131 -2.63 -27.30 -12.11
N ASN A 132 -3.70 -28.05 -12.34
CA ASN A 132 -3.70 -29.52 -12.40
C ASN A 132 -3.00 -30.16 -11.17
N GLY A 133 -3.23 -29.62 -9.98
CA GLY A 133 -2.62 -30.07 -8.73
C GLY A 133 -1.16 -29.64 -8.50
N ARG A 134 -0.51 -29.01 -9.48
CA ARG A 134 0.85 -28.48 -9.34
C ARG A 134 0.83 -27.05 -8.82
N HIS A 135 1.59 -26.75 -7.78
CA HIS A 135 1.79 -25.38 -7.28
C HIS A 135 2.51 -24.53 -8.33
N VAL A 136 1.86 -23.48 -8.82
CA VAL A 136 2.38 -22.63 -9.89
C VAL A 136 2.65 -21.19 -9.44
N LEU A 137 1.89 -20.68 -8.46
CA LEU A 137 2.01 -19.31 -7.98
C LEU A 137 1.62 -19.22 -6.51
N SER A 138 2.22 -18.28 -5.78
CA SER A 138 1.77 -17.84 -4.46
C SER A 138 1.52 -16.34 -4.45
N GLN A 139 0.53 -15.92 -3.65
CA GLN A 139 0.24 -14.50 -3.41
C GLN A 139 -0.06 -14.28 -1.93
N THR A 140 0.61 -13.30 -1.33
CA THR A 140 0.37 -12.87 0.06
C THR A 140 -0.19 -11.45 0.08
N LEU A 141 -1.13 -11.23 0.98
CA LEU A 141 -1.69 -9.93 1.32
C LEU A 141 -1.40 -9.64 2.79
N VAL A 142 -0.84 -8.46 3.05
CA VAL A 142 -0.62 -7.93 4.40
C VAL A 142 -1.34 -6.60 4.50
N GLY A 143 -2.35 -6.50 5.34
CA GLY A 143 -3.12 -5.27 5.54
C GLY A 143 -2.84 -4.66 6.90
N ALA A 144 -2.72 -3.34 6.97
CA ALA A 144 -2.55 -2.57 8.20
C ALA A 144 -3.39 -1.29 8.16
N LEU A 145 -3.73 -0.77 9.34
CA LEU A 145 -4.44 0.51 9.49
C LEU A 145 -3.57 1.48 10.30
N ASP A 146 -3.50 2.71 9.84
CA ASP A 146 -3.06 3.87 10.60
C ASP A 146 -4.26 4.76 10.90
N VAL A 147 -4.03 5.94 11.47
CA VAL A 147 -5.10 6.88 11.90
C VAL A 147 -5.99 7.32 10.73
N ASP A 148 -5.40 7.61 9.59
CA ASP A 148 -6.05 8.20 8.42
C ASP A 148 -5.82 7.43 7.11
N LYS A 149 -5.11 6.28 7.16
CA LYS A 149 -4.77 5.47 5.99
C LYS A 149 -4.88 3.98 6.24
N ALA A 150 -5.37 3.26 5.25
CA ALA A 150 -5.26 1.81 5.15
C ALA A 150 -4.13 1.46 4.19
N TYR A 151 -3.27 0.54 4.59
CA TYR A 151 -2.17 0.03 3.77
C TYR A 151 -2.37 -1.43 3.42
N VAL A 152 -2.09 -1.77 2.19
CA VAL A 152 -1.97 -3.17 1.76
C VAL A 152 -0.63 -3.35 1.08
N PHE A 153 0.22 -4.20 1.66
CA PHE A 153 1.42 -4.70 1.03
C PHE A 153 1.13 -6.09 0.48
N SER A 154 1.21 -6.23 -0.84
CA SER A 154 0.98 -7.51 -1.51
C SER A 154 2.24 -7.95 -2.25
N TYR A 155 2.46 -9.25 -2.30
CA TYR A 155 3.51 -9.83 -3.12
C TYR A 155 3.05 -11.17 -3.69
N ALA A 156 3.34 -11.35 -4.97
CA ALA A 156 2.94 -12.53 -5.71
C ALA A 156 4.05 -12.95 -6.68
N GLY A 157 4.14 -14.24 -6.96
CA GLY A 157 5.11 -14.74 -7.92
C GLY A 157 4.97 -16.21 -8.23
N GLN A 158 5.71 -16.64 -9.24
CA GLN A 158 5.86 -18.04 -9.56
C GLN A 158 6.36 -18.81 -8.34
N ALA A 159 5.86 -20.01 -8.10
CA ALA A 159 6.08 -20.75 -6.85
C ALA A 159 7.56 -20.81 -6.40
N GLN A 160 8.48 -21.09 -7.33
CA GLN A 160 9.92 -21.16 -7.04
C GLN A 160 10.51 -19.77 -6.76
N ALA A 161 10.15 -18.77 -7.56
CA ALA A 161 10.63 -17.39 -7.39
C ALA A 161 10.12 -16.78 -6.09
N TYR A 162 8.86 -17.06 -5.72
CA TYR A 162 8.26 -16.64 -4.46
C TYR A 162 9.05 -17.16 -3.26
N GLU A 163 9.39 -18.45 -3.25
CA GLU A 163 10.21 -19.03 -2.17
C GLU A 163 11.63 -18.44 -2.13
N ALA A 164 12.26 -18.27 -3.29
CA ALA A 164 13.62 -17.71 -3.40
C ALA A 164 13.68 -16.22 -3.01
N SER A 165 12.57 -15.47 -3.09
CA SER A 165 12.55 -14.03 -2.79
C SER A 165 12.10 -13.69 -1.37
N LYS A 166 11.93 -14.66 -0.48
CA LYS A 166 11.43 -14.43 0.89
C LYS A 166 12.28 -13.45 1.70
N GLU A 167 13.58 -13.50 1.57
CA GLU A 167 14.49 -12.59 2.27
C GLU A 167 14.37 -11.16 1.73
N GLU A 168 14.28 -10.99 0.40
CA GLU A 168 14.09 -9.69 -0.24
C GLU A 168 12.74 -9.08 0.20
N VAL A 169 11.66 -9.86 0.18
CA VAL A 169 10.32 -9.43 0.65
C VAL A 169 10.36 -9.01 2.12
N SER A 170 11.01 -9.81 2.97
CA SER A 170 11.17 -9.50 4.40
C SER A 170 11.95 -8.20 4.61
N SER A 171 13.03 -8.00 3.86
CA SER A 171 13.84 -6.77 3.91
C SER A 171 13.02 -5.54 3.53
N VAL A 172 12.24 -5.60 2.43
CA VAL A 172 11.34 -4.52 2.03
C VAL A 172 10.35 -4.23 3.13
N ARG A 173 9.64 -5.25 3.63
CA ARG A 173 8.61 -5.13 4.66
C ARG A 173 9.16 -4.47 5.94
N ASN A 174 10.37 -4.82 6.37
CA ASN A 174 11.00 -4.29 7.56
C ASN A 174 11.53 -2.86 7.36
N SER A 175 11.81 -2.45 6.12
CA SER A 175 12.31 -1.11 5.78
C SER A 175 11.20 -0.09 5.51
N LEU A 176 9.93 -0.50 5.43
CA LEU A 176 8.81 0.39 5.18
C LEU A 176 8.71 1.49 6.24
N LYS A 177 8.48 2.73 5.78
CA LYS A 177 8.09 3.86 6.62
C LYS A 177 6.71 4.31 6.17
N LEU A 178 5.73 4.00 6.99
CA LEU A 178 4.32 4.31 6.78
C LEU A 178 3.89 5.46 7.66
#